data_67b91dbea0b74c5133e1d31ea1cb6bf4
#
_entry.id   67b91dbea0b74c5133e1d31ea1cb6bf4
#
_cell.length_a   1.000
_cell.length_b   1.000
_cell.length_c   1.000
_cell.angle_alpha   90.00
_cell.angle_beta   90.00
_cell.angle_gamma   90.00
#
_symmetry.space_group_name_H-M   'P 1'
#
loop_
_entity.id
_entity.type
_entity.pdbx_description
1 polymer ?
#
loop_
_entity_poly.entity_id
_entity_poly.type
_entity_poly.pdbx_seq_one_letter_code
_entity_poly.pdbx_strand_id
1 'polypeptide(L)'
;LLCLVGSEMCIRDRPGIGVHPAIVYTADLCGADVIMNLGGVQAIAAMTYGLFGNAPADMLVGPGNQFVAESKRILFGKVGIDLFAGPTEIAVIADETADPELVAFDLVGQAEHGYNSPAWLFTTSKKLADYVMQRVPELIADLPDLPRENSGAAWRDYGEVILCDTDEEMAKISDEYAPEHLEIQTKNLQWFHDRLKNYGSLFIGEETTVAYGDKCSGTNHILPTKGAGKYTGGLFVGKFIKTLSFQRMTKESTKEVGAACARISRYEGMEAHARTGDVRLRKYGFQN
;
A
#
# COMPACT_ATOMS: atom_id res chain seq x y z
N LEU A 1 1.59 15.20 -11.53
CA LEU A 1 0.43 14.69 -12.30
C LEU A 1 -0.34 13.75 -11.41
N LEU A 2 -1.41 14.24 -10.81
CA LEU A 2 -2.38 13.41 -10.14
C LEU A 2 -3.31 12.85 -11.23
N CYS A 3 -3.00 11.66 -11.71
CA CYS A 3 -3.94 10.91 -12.51
C CYS A 3 -4.86 10.15 -11.57
N LEU A 4 -6.10 10.63 -11.39
CA LEU A 4 -7.09 10.05 -10.49
C LEU A 4 -7.72 8.79 -11.11
N VAL A 5 -6.95 7.72 -11.28
CA VAL A 5 -7.49 6.45 -11.79
C VAL A 5 -8.35 5.74 -10.76
N GLY A 6 -8.01 5.88 -9.48
CA GLY A 6 -8.75 5.24 -8.40
C GLY A 6 -10.18 5.76 -8.23
N SER A 7 -10.41 7.06 -8.44
CA SER A 7 -11.75 7.65 -8.32
C SER A 7 -12.72 7.23 -9.41
N GLU A 8 -12.24 6.88 -10.59
CA GLU A 8 -13.09 6.36 -11.66
C GLU A 8 -13.60 4.95 -11.39
N MET A 9 -12.89 4.18 -10.60
CA MET A 9 -13.31 2.82 -10.24
C MET A 9 -14.49 2.79 -9.28
N CYS A 10 -14.61 3.78 -8.39
CA CYS A 10 -15.79 3.94 -7.54
C CYS A 10 -17.05 4.30 -8.34
N ILE A 11 -16.92 4.79 -9.56
CA ILE A 11 -18.01 5.17 -10.46
C ILE A 11 -18.48 4.01 -11.34
N ARG A 12 -17.73 2.93 -11.39
CA ARG A 12 -18.05 1.75 -12.22
C ARG A 12 -19.38 1.08 -11.90
N ASP A 13 -19.81 1.17 -10.65
CA ASP A 13 -21.07 0.56 -10.23
C ASP A 13 -22.31 1.28 -10.77
N ARG A 14 -22.11 2.37 -11.55
CA ARG A 14 -23.18 3.15 -12.16
C ARG A 14 -22.92 3.41 -13.64
N PRO A 15 -22.99 2.36 -14.51
CA PRO A 15 -22.84 2.55 -15.95
C PRO A 15 -23.85 3.59 -16.46
N GLY A 16 -23.38 4.60 -17.20
CA GLY A 16 -24.22 5.64 -17.79
C GLY A 16 -24.39 6.94 -17.02
N ILE A 17 -23.81 7.09 -15.83
CA ILE A 17 -23.95 8.33 -15.01
C ILE A 17 -22.68 9.19 -15.07
N GLY A 18 -21.73 9.05 -15.83
CA GLY A 18 -20.53 9.91 -15.91
C GLY A 18 -19.81 10.11 -14.56
N VAL A 19 -18.74 10.89 -14.56
CA VAL A 19 -17.99 11.20 -13.35
C VAL A 19 -18.83 12.09 -12.41
N HIS A 20 -18.88 11.74 -11.12
CA HIS A 20 -19.62 12.54 -10.15
C HIS A 20 -19.05 13.96 -10.07
N PRO A 21 -19.89 15.03 -10.05
CA PRO A 21 -19.40 16.42 -10.04
C PRO A 21 -18.40 16.73 -8.92
N ALA A 22 -18.56 16.14 -7.74
CA ALA A 22 -17.62 16.32 -6.64
C ALA A 22 -16.22 15.81 -6.95
N ILE A 23 -16.10 14.74 -7.75
CA ILE A 23 -14.80 14.19 -8.16
C ILE A 23 -14.12 15.14 -9.15
N VAL A 24 -14.88 15.65 -10.13
CA VAL A 24 -14.38 16.63 -11.10
C VAL A 24 -13.93 17.90 -10.38
N TYR A 25 -14.74 18.42 -9.47
CA TYR A 25 -14.40 19.59 -8.66
C TYR A 25 -13.15 19.37 -7.82
N THR A 26 -13.03 18.21 -7.17
CA THR A 26 -11.85 17.90 -6.33
C THR A 26 -10.61 17.74 -7.20
N ALA A 27 -10.71 17.13 -8.37
CA ALA A 27 -9.61 16.99 -9.30
C ALA A 27 -9.09 18.35 -9.78
N ASP A 28 -10.00 19.26 -10.14
CA ASP A 28 -9.69 20.65 -10.51
C ASP A 28 -9.03 21.41 -9.35
N LEU A 29 -9.62 21.31 -8.16
CA LEU A 29 -9.07 21.92 -6.94
C LEU A 29 -7.65 21.43 -6.60
N CYS A 30 -7.36 20.16 -6.89
CA CYS A 30 -6.05 19.56 -6.70
C CYS A 30 -5.07 19.87 -7.84
N GLY A 31 -5.47 20.61 -8.86
CA GLY A 31 -4.63 21.02 -9.98
C GLY A 31 -4.37 19.91 -11.00
N ALA A 32 -5.34 19.03 -11.22
CA ALA A 32 -5.23 18.03 -12.28
C ALA A 32 -5.29 18.69 -13.66
N ASP A 33 -4.28 18.47 -14.49
CA ASP A 33 -4.20 19.04 -15.85
C ASP A 33 -5.17 18.36 -16.81
N VAL A 34 -5.45 17.06 -16.60
CA VAL A 34 -6.30 16.25 -17.44
C VAL A 34 -7.15 15.32 -16.58
N ILE A 35 -8.45 15.28 -16.86
CA ILE A 35 -9.39 14.32 -16.27
C ILE A 35 -9.81 13.36 -17.37
N MET A 36 -9.46 12.08 -17.24
CA MET A 36 -9.78 11.03 -18.19
C MET A 36 -10.93 10.18 -17.66
N ASN A 37 -12.08 10.23 -18.30
CA ASN A 37 -13.23 9.38 -17.96
C ASN A 37 -13.06 7.99 -18.58
N LEU A 38 -12.18 7.20 -18.02
CA LEU A 38 -11.85 5.85 -18.48
C LEU A 38 -11.38 5.03 -17.26
N GLY A 39 -11.92 3.84 -17.06
CA GLY A 39 -11.60 2.99 -15.91
C GLY A 39 -10.83 1.72 -16.27
N GLY A 40 -10.34 1.03 -15.21
CA GLY A 40 -9.73 -0.28 -15.32
C GLY A 40 -8.37 -0.33 -15.98
N VAL A 41 -8.07 -1.50 -16.52
CA VAL A 41 -6.79 -1.76 -17.20
C VAL A 41 -6.59 -0.84 -18.41
N GLN A 42 -7.68 -0.43 -19.06
CA GLN A 42 -7.66 0.47 -20.20
C GLN A 42 -7.12 1.86 -19.81
N ALA A 43 -7.55 2.39 -18.66
CA ALA A 43 -7.05 3.66 -18.15
C ALA A 43 -5.56 3.57 -17.79
N ILE A 44 -5.14 2.50 -17.13
CA ILE A 44 -3.73 2.23 -16.80
C ILE A 44 -2.87 2.21 -18.08
N ALA A 45 -3.32 1.48 -19.11
CA ALA A 45 -2.62 1.44 -20.39
C ALA A 45 -2.60 2.80 -21.08
N ALA A 46 -3.74 3.51 -21.11
CA ALA A 46 -3.85 4.82 -21.75
C ALA A 46 -2.87 5.84 -21.15
N MET A 47 -2.74 5.90 -19.83
CA MET A 47 -1.79 6.78 -19.16
C MET A 47 -0.34 6.35 -19.40
N THR A 48 -0.05 5.04 -19.30
CA THR A 48 1.31 4.54 -19.49
C THR A 48 1.86 4.80 -20.89
N TYR A 49 1.01 4.73 -21.91
CA TYR A 49 1.42 4.88 -23.32
C TYR A 49 1.05 6.23 -23.92
N GLY A 50 0.46 7.13 -23.16
CA GLY A 50 0.09 8.46 -23.65
C GLY A 50 -0.97 8.41 -24.75
N LEU A 51 -2.01 7.61 -24.56
CA LEU A 51 -3.09 7.50 -25.56
C LEU A 51 -4.06 8.69 -25.46
N PHE A 52 -4.92 8.83 -26.48
CA PHE A 52 -5.94 9.88 -26.58
C PHE A 52 -5.37 11.32 -26.54
N GLY A 53 -4.15 11.52 -27.05
CA GLY A 53 -3.52 12.84 -27.13
C GLY A 53 -2.82 13.30 -25.85
N ASN A 54 -2.70 12.45 -24.86
CA ASN A 54 -1.99 12.76 -23.62
C ASN A 54 -0.51 12.37 -23.70
N ALA A 55 0.33 12.97 -22.85
CA ALA A 55 1.69 12.51 -22.64
C ALA A 55 1.73 11.21 -21.84
N PRO A 56 2.69 10.30 -22.08
CA PRO A 56 2.91 9.14 -21.24
C PRO A 56 3.19 9.56 -19.79
N ALA A 57 2.58 8.89 -18.82
CA ALA A 57 2.85 9.12 -17.42
C ALA A 57 4.20 8.53 -17.01
N ASP A 58 4.94 9.25 -16.17
CA ASP A 58 6.16 8.74 -15.54
C ASP A 58 5.85 7.84 -14.32
N MET A 59 4.71 8.08 -13.66
CA MET A 59 4.30 7.35 -12.47
C MET A 59 2.78 7.18 -12.41
N LEU A 60 2.32 5.99 -12.02
CA LEU A 60 0.93 5.66 -11.76
C LEU A 60 0.71 5.55 -10.25
N VAL A 61 -0.28 6.26 -9.74
CA VAL A 61 -0.59 6.34 -8.32
C VAL A 61 -2.09 6.13 -8.13
N GLY A 62 -2.47 5.39 -7.10
CA GLY A 62 -3.86 5.19 -6.71
C GLY A 62 -4.19 3.73 -6.45
N PRO A 63 -5.20 3.47 -5.61
CA PRO A 63 -5.71 2.13 -5.35
C PRO A 63 -6.52 1.61 -6.53
N GLY A 64 -6.82 0.32 -6.50
CA GLY A 64 -7.65 -0.30 -7.51
C GLY A 64 -7.93 -1.77 -7.21
N ASN A 65 -8.83 -2.36 -8.00
CA ASN A 65 -9.11 -3.78 -7.90
C ASN A 65 -7.90 -4.63 -8.37
N GLN A 66 -8.02 -5.94 -8.21
CA GLN A 66 -6.96 -6.90 -8.59
C GLN A 66 -6.48 -6.76 -10.05
N PHE A 67 -7.33 -6.34 -10.99
CA PHE A 67 -6.94 -6.15 -12.40
C PHE A 67 -6.09 -4.89 -12.58
N VAL A 68 -6.37 -3.83 -11.83
CA VAL A 68 -5.53 -2.61 -11.80
C VAL A 68 -4.19 -2.91 -11.15
N ALA A 69 -4.18 -3.64 -10.03
CA ALA A 69 -2.96 -4.05 -9.36
C ALA A 69 -2.07 -4.89 -10.29
N GLU A 70 -2.66 -5.86 -11.01
CA GLU A 70 -1.94 -6.69 -11.96
C GLU A 70 -1.42 -5.89 -13.16
N SER A 71 -2.20 -4.93 -13.67
CA SER A 71 -1.75 -4.03 -14.73
C SER A 71 -0.55 -3.18 -14.30
N LYS A 72 -0.57 -2.65 -13.09
CA LYS A 72 0.58 -1.93 -12.49
C LYS A 72 1.80 -2.85 -12.39
N ARG A 73 1.60 -4.10 -11.96
CA ARG A 73 2.67 -5.09 -11.86
C ARG A 73 3.35 -5.37 -13.21
N ILE A 74 2.55 -5.56 -14.26
CA ILE A 74 3.04 -5.83 -15.62
C ILE A 74 3.80 -4.63 -16.19
N LEU A 75 3.35 -3.42 -15.91
CA LEU A 75 3.89 -2.18 -16.46
C LEU A 75 5.01 -1.57 -15.62
N PHE A 76 5.25 -2.08 -14.42
CA PHE A 76 6.36 -1.63 -13.56
C PHE A 76 7.71 -1.78 -14.28
N GLY A 77 8.50 -0.72 -14.27
CA GLY A 77 9.74 -0.61 -15.04
C GLY A 77 9.55 0.12 -16.36
N LYS A 78 8.39 0.03 -17.02
CA LYS A 78 7.98 0.92 -18.11
C LYS A 78 7.50 2.27 -17.54
N VAL A 79 6.77 2.23 -16.44
CA VAL A 79 6.26 3.37 -15.69
C VAL A 79 6.51 3.12 -14.19
N GLY A 80 6.73 4.16 -13.41
CA GLY A 80 6.78 4.07 -11.95
C GLY A 80 5.40 3.74 -11.38
N ILE A 81 5.37 3.08 -10.23
CA ILE A 81 4.14 2.83 -9.49
C ILE A 81 4.33 3.17 -8.00
N ASP A 82 3.24 3.46 -7.33
CA ASP A 82 3.19 3.63 -5.88
C ASP A 82 3.49 2.33 -5.13
N LEU A 83 2.62 1.33 -5.29
CA LEU A 83 2.74 -0.02 -4.71
C LEU A 83 1.76 -0.98 -5.40
N PHE A 84 1.89 -2.26 -5.04
CA PHE A 84 0.92 -3.31 -5.39
C PHE A 84 -0.08 -3.44 -4.25
N ALA A 85 -1.26 -2.82 -4.39
CA ALA A 85 -2.37 -2.98 -3.47
C ALA A 85 -3.31 -4.08 -3.95
N GLY A 86 -3.56 -5.07 -3.09
CA GLY A 86 -4.55 -6.13 -3.30
C GLY A 86 -5.91 -5.78 -2.69
N PRO A 87 -6.70 -6.80 -2.31
CA PRO A 87 -7.92 -6.60 -1.54
C PRO A 87 -7.62 -5.90 -0.23
N THR A 88 -8.51 -5.04 0.22
CA THR A 88 -8.34 -4.34 1.49
C THR A 88 -8.44 -5.31 2.68
N GLU A 89 -7.72 -5.01 3.75
CA GLU A 89 -7.59 -5.85 4.93
C GLU A 89 -7.77 -5.03 6.20
N ILE A 90 -8.37 -5.61 7.23
CA ILE A 90 -8.39 -5.05 8.59
C ILE A 90 -7.95 -6.08 9.61
N ALA A 91 -7.17 -5.63 10.59
CA ALA A 91 -6.97 -6.36 11.84
C ALA A 91 -7.33 -5.45 13.02
N VAL A 92 -8.00 -6.00 14.02
CA VAL A 92 -8.28 -5.33 15.28
C VAL A 92 -7.58 -6.08 16.40
N ILE A 93 -6.76 -5.38 17.18
CA ILE A 93 -6.22 -5.86 18.45
C ILE A 93 -7.11 -5.30 19.55
N ALA A 94 -7.75 -6.17 20.33
CA ALA A 94 -8.68 -5.74 21.36
C ALA A 94 -8.61 -6.62 22.62
N ASP A 95 -8.73 -6.03 23.80
CA ASP A 95 -8.81 -6.73 25.07
C ASP A 95 -10.21 -6.64 25.68
N GLU A 96 -10.38 -7.01 26.95
CA GLU A 96 -11.66 -6.99 27.66
C GLU A 96 -12.22 -5.58 27.89
N THR A 97 -11.43 -4.52 27.67
CA THR A 97 -11.86 -3.12 27.85
C THR A 97 -12.47 -2.51 26.60
N ALA A 98 -12.28 -3.14 25.43
CA ALA A 98 -12.86 -2.69 24.18
C ALA A 98 -14.39 -2.79 24.18
N ASP A 99 -15.05 -1.84 23.50
CA ASP A 99 -16.48 -1.97 23.21
C ASP A 99 -16.71 -3.03 22.13
N PRO A 100 -17.36 -4.15 22.45
CA PRO A 100 -17.53 -5.24 21.50
C PRO A 100 -18.39 -4.89 20.28
N GLU A 101 -19.30 -3.90 20.41
CA GLU A 101 -20.13 -3.44 19.30
C GLU A 101 -19.28 -2.62 18.31
N LEU A 102 -18.39 -1.73 18.78
CA LEU A 102 -17.49 -0.97 17.91
C LEU A 102 -16.56 -1.91 17.15
N VAL A 103 -15.94 -2.89 17.82
CA VAL A 103 -15.08 -3.89 17.16
C VAL A 103 -15.83 -4.64 16.06
N ALA A 104 -17.07 -5.05 16.33
CA ALA A 104 -17.87 -5.76 15.33
C ALA A 104 -18.21 -4.88 14.11
N PHE A 105 -18.55 -3.60 14.32
CA PHE A 105 -18.83 -2.65 13.25
C PHE A 105 -17.59 -2.34 12.41
N ASP A 106 -16.42 -2.17 13.03
CA ASP A 106 -15.17 -1.87 12.31
C ASP A 106 -14.78 -3.04 11.38
N LEU A 107 -14.90 -4.28 11.85
CA LEU A 107 -14.67 -5.48 11.04
C LEU A 107 -15.63 -5.58 9.85
N VAL A 108 -16.94 -5.33 10.07
CA VAL A 108 -17.94 -5.35 8.99
C VAL A 108 -17.75 -4.20 8.02
N GLY A 109 -17.44 -3.01 8.53
CA GLY A 109 -17.22 -1.82 7.71
C GLY A 109 -16.10 -2.00 6.69
N GLN A 110 -15.06 -2.75 7.04
CA GLN A 110 -13.98 -3.06 6.10
C GLN A 110 -14.30 -4.25 5.19
N ALA A 111 -15.01 -5.26 5.70
CA ALA A 111 -15.39 -6.44 4.92
C ALA A 111 -16.31 -6.10 3.72
N GLU A 112 -17.06 -4.99 3.76
CA GLU A 112 -17.96 -4.57 2.67
C GLU A 112 -17.24 -4.16 1.37
N HIS A 113 -15.94 -3.88 1.43
CA HIS A 113 -15.16 -3.47 0.26
C HIS A 113 -15.07 -4.55 -0.82
N GLY A 114 -15.20 -5.83 -0.47
CA GLY A 114 -15.19 -6.89 -1.46
C GLY A 114 -15.25 -8.29 -0.85
N TYR A 115 -15.69 -9.25 -1.64
CA TYR A 115 -15.84 -10.65 -1.23
C TYR A 115 -14.55 -11.33 -0.73
N ASN A 116 -13.40 -10.72 -0.97
CA ASN A 116 -12.07 -11.24 -0.61
C ASN A 116 -11.29 -10.27 0.30
N SER A 117 -11.98 -9.47 1.11
CA SER A 117 -11.41 -8.53 2.07
C SER A 117 -11.25 -9.20 3.44
N PRO A 118 -10.03 -9.57 3.86
CA PRO A 118 -9.81 -10.19 5.17
C PRO A 118 -10.19 -9.26 6.32
N ALA A 119 -10.78 -9.84 7.37
CA ALA A 119 -11.11 -9.15 8.60
C ALA A 119 -10.71 -10.02 9.80
N TRP A 120 -9.75 -9.55 10.58
CA TRP A 120 -9.12 -10.31 11.65
C TRP A 120 -9.30 -9.65 13.02
N LEU A 121 -9.62 -10.44 14.02
CA LEU A 121 -9.62 -10.02 15.42
C LEU A 121 -8.55 -10.81 16.18
N PHE A 122 -7.65 -10.11 16.83
CA PHE A 122 -6.69 -10.67 17.79
C PHE A 122 -7.09 -10.21 19.19
N THR A 123 -7.43 -11.12 20.08
CA THR A 123 -7.95 -10.74 21.40
C THR A 123 -7.51 -11.71 22.50
N THR A 124 -7.31 -11.18 23.70
CA THR A 124 -7.15 -11.98 24.92
C THR A 124 -8.48 -12.27 25.61
N SER A 125 -9.58 -11.65 25.15
CA SER A 125 -10.90 -11.77 25.76
C SER A 125 -11.79 -12.78 25.02
N LYS A 126 -11.96 -13.97 25.61
CA LYS A 126 -12.90 -14.95 25.07
C LYS A 126 -14.33 -14.40 24.97
N LYS A 127 -14.74 -13.54 25.90
CA LYS A 127 -16.08 -12.91 25.87
C LYS A 127 -16.25 -12.02 24.66
N LEU A 128 -15.21 -11.23 24.31
CA LEU A 128 -15.20 -10.38 23.12
C LEU A 128 -15.23 -11.24 21.86
N ALA A 129 -14.39 -12.27 21.79
CA ALA A 129 -14.36 -13.21 20.66
C ALA A 129 -15.72 -13.84 20.39
N ASP A 130 -16.35 -14.40 21.43
CA ASP A 130 -17.68 -15.02 21.32
C ASP A 130 -18.74 -14.00 20.85
N TYR A 131 -18.71 -12.77 21.37
CA TYR A 131 -19.61 -11.69 20.98
C TYR A 131 -19.46 -11.33 19.51
N VAL A 132 -18.23 -11.07 19.04
CA VAL A 132 -17.95 -10.69 17.65
C VAL A 132 -18.35 -11.80 16.68
N MET A 133 -18.04 -13.04 17.00
CA MET A 133 -18.46 -14.19 16.17
C MET A 133 -19.98 -14.31 16.00
N GLN A 134 -20.75 -13.94 17.03
CA GLN A 134 -22.20 -13.91 16.94
C GLN A 134 -22.71 -12.64 16.24
N ARG A 135 -22.16 -11.48 16.58
CA ARG A 135 -22.69 -10.17 16.19
C ARG A 135 -22.40 -9.80 14.74
N VAL A 136 -21.21 -10.12 14.23
CA VAL A 136 -20.82 -9.79 12.84
C VAL A 136 -21.81 -10.36 11.81
N PRO A 137 -22.23 -11.63 11.85
CA PRO A 137 -23.26 -12.15 10.94
C PRO A 137 -24.61 -11.41 11.02
N GLU A 138 -25.01 -10.95 12.21
CA GLU A 138 -26.23 -10.16 12.39
C GLU A 138 -26.13 -8.80 11.72
N LEU A 139 -25.02 -8.09 11.93
CA LEU A 139 -24.73 -6.80 11.27
C LEU A 139 -24.70 -6.93 9.75
N ILE A 140 -24.07 -7.98 9.24
CA ILE A 140 -24.02 -8.27 7.80
C ILE A 140 -25.43 -8.49 7.25
N ALA A 141 -26.31 -9.19 7.97
CA ALA A 141 -27.67 -9.45 7.53
C ALA A 141 -28.52 -8.17 7.37
N ASP A 142 -28.21 -7.12 8.13
CA ASP A 142 -28.91 -5.83 8.09
C ASP A 142 -28.42 -4.90 6.97
N LEU A 143 -27.33 -5.25 6.28
CA LEU A 143 -26.79 -4.43 5.19
C LEU A 143 -27.65 -4.54 3.91
N PRO A 144 -27.60 -3.52 3.02
CA PRO A 144 -28.16 -3.60 1.67
C PRO A 144 -27.54 -4.75 0.86
N ASP A 145 -28.22 -5.20 -0.20
CA ASP A 145 -27.90 -6.44 -0.92
C ASP A 145 -26.42 -6.60 -1.31
N LEU A 146 -25.81 -5.62 -1.98
CA LEU A 146 -24.43 -5.74 -2.45
C LEU A 146 -23.39 -5.70 -1.30
N PRO A 147 -23.44 -4.75 -0.36
CA PRO A 147 -22.59 -4.81 0.85
C PRO A 147 -22.77 -6.12 1.64
N ARG A 148 -24.00 -6.58 1.81
CA ARG A 148 -24.31 -7.85 2.51
C ARG A 148 -23.66 -9.05 1.83
N GLU A 149 -23.74 -9.13 0.50
CA GLU A 149 -23.13 -10.22 -0.28
C GLU A 149 -21.60 -10.20 -0.13
N ASN A 150 -20.98 -9.02 -0.31
CA ASN A 150 -19.53 -8.85 -0.16
C ASN A 150 -19.05 -9.19 1.24
N SER A 151 -19.61 -8.54 2.27
CA SER A 151 -19.20 -8.76 3.66
C SER A 151 -19.45 -10.20 4.10
N GLY A 152 -20.56 -10.79 3.67
CA GLY A 152 -20.88 -12.18 3.98
C GLY A 152 -19.88 -13.18 3.41
N ALA A 153 -19.44 -12.96 2.17
CA ALA A 153 -18.41 -13.78 1.56
C ALA A 153 -17.04 -13.54 2.21
N ALA A 154 -16.67 -12.27 2.44
CA ALA A 154 -15.41 -11.90 3.08
C ALA A 154 -15.27 -12.50 4.49
N TRP A 155 -16.30 -12.35 5.32
CA TRP A 155 -16.30 -12.91 6.69
C TRP A 155 -16.24 -14.43 6.70
N ARG A 156 -17.04 -15.10 5.85
CA ARG A 156 -17.08 -16.56 5.77
C ARG A 156 -15.74 -17.16 5.33
N ASP A 157 -15.08 -16.56 4.34
CA ASP A 157 -13.95 -17.16 3.65
C ASP A 157 -12.58 -16.63 4.14
N TYR A 158 -12.55 -15.43 4.76
CA TYR A 158 -11.31 -14.72 5.16
C TYR A 158 -11.41 -14.07 6.55
N GLY A 159 -12.54 -14.19 7.25
CA GLY A 159 -12.68 -13.72 8.62
C GLY A 159 -12.01 -14.67 9.60
N GLU A 160 -11.20 -14.13 10.53
CA GLU A 160 -10.55 -14.91 11.57
C GLU A 160 -10.67 -14.22 12.93
N VAL A 161 -11.01 -14.99 13.97
CA VAL A 161 -10.99 -14.54 15.36
C VAL A 161 -9.99 -15.39 16.12
N ILE A 162 -8.88 -14.80 16.50
CA ILE A 162 -7.75 -15.47 17.14
C ILE A 162 -7.71 -15.10 18.61
N LEU A 163 -7.92 -16.09 19.48
CA LEU A 163 -7.79 -15.94 20.91
C LEU A 163 -6.34 -16.15 21.32
N CYS A 164 -5.73 -15.13 21.90
CA CYS A 164 -4.36 -15.09 22.36
C CYS A 164 -4.28 -15.20 23.87
N ASP A 165 -3.18 -15.70 24.39
CA ASP A 165 -2.94 -15.80 25.84
C ASP A 165 -2.44 -14.49 26.45
N THR A 166 -1.71 -13.65 25.66
CA THR A 166 -1.06 -12.42 26.14
C THR A 166 -1.07 -11.30 25.11
N ASP A 167 -0.80 -10.06 25.58
CA ASP A 167 -0.61 -8.88 24.73
C ASP A 167 0.58 -9.07 23.75
N GLU A 168 1.66 -9.71 24.21
CA GLU A 168 2.83 -10.02 23.39
C GLU A 168 2.49 -10.96 22.23
N GLU A 169 1.61 -11.92 22.48
CA GLU A 169 1.14 -12.84 21.43
C GLU A 169 0.28 -12.11 20.41
N MET A 170 -0.65 -11.26 20.85
CA MET A 170 -1.45 -10.41 19.94
C MET A 170 -0.55 -9.55 19.05
N ALA A 171 0.45 -8.87 19.64
CA ALA A 171 1.38 -8.02 18.89
C ALA A 171 2.21 -8.82 17.89
N LYS A 172 2.69 -10.01 18.28
CA LYS A 172 3.48 -10.89 17.42
C LYS A 172 2.66 -11.40 16.24
N ILE A 173 1.45 -11.89 16.48
CA ILE A 173 0.57 -12.39 15.41
C ILE A 173 0.21 -11.24 14.46
N SER A 174 -0.13 -10.06 14.98
CA SER A 174 -0.39 -8.88 14.17
C SER A 174 0.79 -8.53 13.26
N ASP A 175 2.02 -8.52 13.78
CA ASP A 175 3.23 -8.26 12.97
C ASP A 175 3.52 -9.37 11.94
N GLU A 176 3.10 -10.62 12.19
CA GLU A 176 3.20 -11.74 11.24
C GLU A 176 2.20 -11.56 10.07
N TYR A 177 0.98 -11.13 10.36
CA TYR A 177 -0.05 -10.81 9.37
C TYR A 177 0.29 -9.55 8.58
N ALA A 178 0.86 -8.55 9.25
CA ALA A 178 1.22 -7.26 8.67
C ALA A 178 0.07 -6.60 7.91
N PRO A 179 -1.07 -6.35 8.57
CA PRO A 179 -2.30 -5.92 7.94
C PRO A 179 -2.19 -4.54 7.28
N GLU A 180 -3.05 -4.29 6.32
CA GLU A 180 -3.20 -2.97 5.70
C GLU A 180 -3.67 -1.94 6.73
N HIS A 181 -4.77 -2.23 7.40
CA HIS A 181 -5.33 -1.40 8.48
C HIS A 181 -5.22 -2.17 9.79
N LEU A 182 -4.62 -1.54 10.78
CA LEU A 182 -4.51 -2.10 12.13
C LEU A 182 -5.16 -1.17 13.14
N GLU A 183 -6.17 -1.65 13.85
CA GLU A 183 -6.79 -0.93 14.96
C GLU A 183 -6.33 -1.51 16.29
N ILE A 184 -6.16 -0.63 17.28
CA ILE A 184 -5.85 -1.01 18.66
C ILE A 184 -6.96 -0.47 19.57
N GLN A 185 -7.70 -1.37 20.19
CA GLN A 185 -8.77 -1.07 21.15
C GLN A 185 -8.48 -1.82 22.45
N THR A 186 -7.44 -1.40 23.16
CA THR A 186 -6.95 -2.05 24.38
C THR A 186 -6.69 -1.05 25.49
N LYS A 187 -6.59 -1.53 26.71
CA LYS A 187 -6.21 -0.74 27.88
C LYS A 187 -4.84 -0.08 27.74
N ASN A 188 -3.89 -0.73 27.05
CA ASN A 188 -2.51 -0.32 26.97
C ASN A 188 -2.11 0.17 25.55
N LEU A 189 -2.83 1.13 24.99
CA LEU A 189 -2.61 1.66 23.64
C LEU A 189 -1.16 2.00 23.34
N GLN A 190 -0.46 2.69 24.27
CA GLN A 190 0.93 3.09 24.09
C GLN A 190 1.88 1.90 24.05
N TRP A 191 1.60 0.86 24.84
CA TRP A 191 2.42 -0.35 24.83
C TRP A 191 2.45 -1.03 23.46
N PHE A 192 1.29 -1.12 22.80
CA PHE A 192 1.17 -1.67 21.45
C PHE A 192 1.80 -0.75 20.42
N HIS A 193 1.52 0.57 20.47
CA HIS A 193 2.12 1.55 19.58
C HIS A 193 3.65 1.47 19.56
N ASP A 194 4.29 1.28 20.70
CA ASP A 194 5.75 1.23 20.80
C ASP A 194 6.36 -0.09 20.27
N ARG A 195 5.56 -1.14 20.08
CA ARG A 195 6.03 -2.49 19.73
C ARG A 195 5.65 -2.94 18.34
N LEU A 196 4.48 -2.59 17.88
CA LEU A 196 4.00 -2.96 16.55
C LEU A 196 4.86 -2.30 15.46
N LYS A 197 5.17 -3.06 14.41
CA LYS A 197 6.10 -2.64 13.36
C LYS A 197 5.56 -2.83 11.95
N ASN A 198 4.68 -3.79 11.77
CA ASN A 198 4.27 -4.27 10.45
C ASN A 198 2.79 -3.98 10.22
N TYR A 199 2.48 -2.82 9.64
CA TYR A 199 1.13 -2.41 9.25
C TYR A 199 1.19 -1.33 8.17
N GLY A 200 0.10 -1.13 7.46
CA GLY A 200 -0.03 0.00 6.53
C GLY A 200 -0.40 1.29 7.24
N SER A 201 -1.48 1.27 8.02
CA SER A 201 -1.92 2.39 8.87
C SER A 201 -2.38 1.88 10.21
N LEU A 202 -2.09 2.63 11.28
CA LEU A 202 -2.41 2.30 12.67
C LEU A 202 -3.45 3.29 13.21
N PHE A 203 -4.56 2.73 13.72
CA PHE A 203 -5.66 3.46 14.35
C PHE A 203 -5.65 3.16 15.85
N ILE A 204 -5.52 4.19 16.67
CA ILE A 204 -5.23 4.05 18.10
C ILE A 204 -6.42 4.54 18.94
N GLY A 205 -7.06 3.62 19.63
CA GLY A 205 -8.21 3.88 20.49
C GLY A 205 -9.56 3.76 19.76
N GLU A 206 -10.62 3.62 20.53
CA GLU A 206 -12.00 3.44 20.02
C GLU A 206 -12.58 4.70 19.36
N GLU A 207 -11.95 5.86 19.56
CA GLU A 207 -12.38 7.14 18.99
C GLU A 207 -11.98 7.29 17.52
N THR A 208 -11.23 6.35 16.97
CA THR A 208 -10.84 6.34 15.56
C THR A 208 -11.21 5.02 14.89
N THR A 209 -11.43 5.08 13.58
CA THR A 209 -11.76 3.91 12.77
C THR A 209 -11.16 4.04 11.38
N VAL A 210 -11.02 2.95 10.66
CA VAL A 210 -10.55 2.92 9.27
C VAL A 210 -11.38 3.85 8.39
N ALA A 211 -12.70 3.89 8.58
CA ALA A 211 -13.57 4.75 7.79
C ALA A 211 -13.22 6.26 7.88
N TYR A 212 -12.70 6.72 9.02
CA TYR A 212 -12.21 8.09 9.15
C TYR A 212 -10.93 8.32 8.36
N GLY A 213 -10.01 7.35 8.40
CA GLY A 213 -8.78 7.37 7.62
C GLY A 213 -9.03 7.43 6.12
N ASP A 214 -9.97 6.62 5.65
CA ASP A 214 -10.34 6.54 4.24
C ASP A 214 -11.05 7.80 3.71
N LYS A 215 -11.78 8.52 4.55
CA LYS A 215 -12.71 9.56 4.08
C LYS A 215 -12.30 10.96 4.47
N CYS A 216 -11.80 11.20 5.69
CA CYS A 216 -11.78 12.57 6.23
C CYS A 216 -10.65 12.91 7.19
N SER A 217 -9.88 11.98 7.73
CA SER A 217 -8.78 12.30 8.66
C SER A 217 -7.52 12.83 7.96
N GLY A 218 -7.44 12.71 6.62
CA GLY A 218 -6.36 13.30 5.81
C GLY A 218 -5.08 12.48 5.75
N THR A 219 -5.01 11.32 6.39
CA THR A 219 -3.89 10.39 6.26
C THR A 219 -3.91 9.69 4.90
N ASN A 220 -2.76 9.18 4.46
CA ASN A 220 -2.70 8.35 3.26
C ASN A 220 -3.52 7.06 3.46
N HIS A 221 -4.39 6.75 2.51
CA HIS A 221 -5.19 5.51 2.47
C HIS A 221 -4.79 4.55 1.33
N ILE A 222 -3.71 4.82 0.61
CA ILE A 222 -3.14 3.89 -0.39
C ILE A 222 -2.08 3.06 0.33
N LEU A 223 -2.52 1.97 0.90
CA LEU A 223 -1.80 1.19 1.88
C LEU A 223 -1.35 -0.17 1.33
N PRO A 224 -0.34 -0.80 1.94
CA PRO A 224 0.14 -2.10 1.52
C PRO A 224 -0.77 -3.22 2.01
N THR A 225 -1.05 -4.21 1.17
CA THR A 225 -1.81 -5.41 1.48
C THR A 225 -0.95 -6.66 1.38
N LYS A 226 -1.48 -7.82 1.74
CA LYS A 226 -0.84 -9.14 1.58
C LYS A 226 0.54 -9.21 2.23
N GLY A 227 0.65 -8.67 3.43
CA GLY A 227 1.88 -8.68 4.22
C GLY A 227 2.95 -7.71 3.75
N ALA A 228 2.68 -6.83 2.79
CA ALA A 228 3.62 -5.81 2.35
C ALA A 228 3.87 -4.73 3.42
N GLY A 229 3.05 -4.66 4.47
CA GLY A 229 3.30 -3.86 5.67
C GLY A 229 4.65 -4.15 6.34
N LYS A 230 5.29 -5.28 6.03
CA LYS A 230 6.63 -5.66 6.50
C LYS A 230 7.77 -4.79 5.93
N TYR A 231 7.54 -4.09 4.82
CA TYR A 231 8.60 -3.30 4.18
C TYR A 231 8.16 -1.92 3.67
N THR A 232 6.87 -1.60 3.71
CA THR A 232 6.35 -0.31 3.26
C THR A 232 5.09 0.07 4.02
N GLY A 233 4.91 1.36 4.30
CA GLY A 233 3.64 1.93 4.81
C GLY A 233 2.73 2.48 3.72
N GLY A 234 3.01 2.16 2.44
CA GLY A 234 2.18 2.60 1.32
C GLY A 234 2.69 3.86 0.62
N LEU A 235 1.77 4.66 0.11
CA LEU A 235 2.09 5.90 -0.59
C LEU A 235 2.54 6.98 0.40
N PHE A 236 3.65 7.64 0.08
CA PHE A 236 4.15 8.80 0.82
C PHE A 236 4.94 9.72 -0.11
N VAL A 237 5.27 10.92 0.35
CA VAL A 237 5.96 11.94 -0.46
C VAL A 237 7.27 11.43 -1.10
N GLY A 238 7.98 10.53 -0.42
CA GLY A 238 9.21 9.93 -0.94
C GLY A 238 9.04 9.10 -2.22
N LYS A 239 7.81 8.65 -2.54
CA LYS A 239 7.53 7.94 -3.81
C LYS A 239 7.65 8.87 -5.03
N PHE A 240 7.50 10.18 -4.83
CA PHE A 240 7.63 11.20 -5.88
C PHE A 240 9.03 11.78 -5.95
N ILE A 241 9.93 11.39 -5.03
CA ILE A 241 11.30 11.88 -4.97
C ILE A 241 12.22 10.85 -5.65
N LYS A 242 12.93 11.32 -6.68
CA LYS A 242 13.91 10.52 -7.40
C LYS A 242 15.31 10.75 -6.82
N THR A 243 15.93 9.69 -6.33
CA THR A 243 17.33 9.73 -5.89
C THR A 243 18.26 9.52 -7.09
N LEU A 244 19.14 10.47 -7.31
CA LEU A 244 20.15 10.41 -8.34
C LEU A 244 21.54 10.42 -7.69
N SER A 245 22.46 9.62 -8.24
CA SER A 245 23.88 9.68 -7.86
C SER A 245 24.69 10.35 -8.95
N PHE A 246 25.72 11.09 -8.58
CA PHE A 246 26.74 11.57 -9.47
C PHE A 246 28.13 11.27 -8.91
N GLN A 247 29.11 11.10 -9.80
CA GLN A 247 30.48 10.79 -9.39
C GLN A 247 31.45 11.77 -10.09
N ARG A 248 32.39 12.29 -9.32
CA ARG A 248 33.49 13.12 -9.78
C ARG A 248 34.77 12.68 -9.12
N MET A 249 35.82 12.51 -9.91
CA MET A 249 37.15 12.15 -9.42
C MET A 249 38.18 13.21 -9.80
N THR A 250 39.22 13.33 -9.00
CA THR A 250 40.44 14.07 -9.34
C THR A 250 41.41 13.16 -10.10
N LYS A 251 42.46 13.78 -10.71
CA LYS A 251 43.53 13.00 -11.32
C LYS A 251 44.26 12.13 -10.30
N GLU A 252 44.50 12.68 -9.13
CA GLU A 252 45.22 12.00 -8.03
C GLU A 252 44.44 10.76 -7.56
N SER A 253 43.15 10.90 -7.37
CA SER A 253 42.28 9.76 -6.97
C SER A 253 42.26 8.67 -8.06
N THR A 254 42.41 9.04 -9.32
CA THR A 254 42.42 8.07 -10.43
C THR A 254 43.61 7.11 -10.32
N LYS A 255 44.74 7.50 -9.69
CA LYS A 255 45.89 6.61 -9.50
C LYS A 255 45.52 5.31 -8.81
N GLU A 256 44.86 5.39 -7.67
CA GLU A 256 44.48 4.22 -6.89
C GLU A 256 43.23 3.55 -7.44
N VAL A 257 42.18 4.33 -7.69
CA VAL A 257 40.88 3.82 -8.13
C VAL A 257 40.99 3.20 -9.54
N GLY A 258 41.75 3.83 -10.47
CA GLY A 258 41.96 3.31 -11.81
C GLY A 258 42.71 1.95 -11.79
N ALA A 259 43.76 1.86 -10.94
CA ALA A 259 44.51 0.61 -10.78
C ALA A 259 43.65 -0.51 -10.16
N ALA A 260 42.87 -0.19 -9.14
CA ALA A 260 41.95 -1.14 -8.51
C ALA A 260 40.85 -1.57 -9.51
N CYS A 261 40.23 -0.63 -10.20
CA CYS A 261 39.20 -0.89 -11.19
C CYS A 261 39.72 -1.83 -12.30
N ALA A 262 40.90 -1.54 -12.87
CA ALA A 262 41.46 -2.38 -13.91
C ALA A 262 41.71 -3.81 -13.45
N ARG A 263 42.17 -3.99 -12.21
CA ARG A 263 42.43 -5.30 -11.62
C ARG A 263 41.16 -6.08 -11.35
N ILE A 264 40.16 -5.45 -10.69
CA ILE A 264 38.87 -6.09 -10.38
C ILE A 264 38.16 -6.48 -11.69
N SER A 265 38.10 -5.56 -12.65
CA SER A 265 37.45 -5.83 -13.94
C SER A 265 38.06 -7.03 -14.67
N ARG A 266 39.39 -7.24 -14.57
CA ARG A 266 40.04 -8.43 -15.16
C ARG A 266 39.66 -9.70 -14.42
N TYR A 267 39.54 -9.68 -13.10
CA TYR A 267 39.04 -10.82 -12.34
C TYR A 267 37.61 -11.20 -12.73
N GLU A 268 36.81 -10.23 -13.11
CA GLU A 268 35.43 -10.41 -13.59
C GLU A 268 35.36 -10.77 -15.09
N GLY A 269 36.50 -10.81 -15.80
CA GLY A 269 36.54 -11.03 -17.25
C GLY A 269 36.11 -9.82 -18.10
N MET A 270 36.03 -8.63 -17.48
CA MET A 270 35.57 -7.40 -18.14
C MET A 270 36.73 -6.55 -18.64
N GLU A 271 37.45 -7.04 -19.66
CA GLU A 271 38.67 -6.39 -20.18
C GLU A 271 38.40 -4.96 -20.69
N ALA A 272 37.28 -4.68 -21.33
CA ALA A 272 36.95 -3.33 -21.78
C ALA A 272 36.85 -2.34 -20.61
N HIS A 273 36.25 -2.75 -19.50
CA HIS A 273 36.20 -1.96 -18.25
C HIS A 273 37.63 -1.75 -17.69
N ALA A 274 38.44 -2.80 -17.64
CA ALA A 274 39.83 -2.69 -17.19
C ALA A 274 40.60 -1.64 -17.98
N ARG A 275 40.47 -1.64 -19.30
CA ARG A 275 41.14 -0.67 -20.19
C ARG A 275 40.69 0.78 -19.97
N THR A 276 39.46 1.00 -19.45
CA THR A 276 39.04 2.37 -19.09
C THR A 276 39.87 2.94 -17.93
N GLY A 277 40.28 2.09 -16.99
CA GLY A 277 41.20 2.42 -15.91
C GLY A 277 42.62 2.65 -16.47
N ASP A 278 43.14 1.66 -17.24
CA ASP A 278 44.50 1.71 -17.80
C ASP A 278 44.77 2.96 -18.63
N VAL A 279 43.83 3.34 -19.52
CA VAL A 279 44.00 4.52 -20.38
C VAL A 279 44.09 5.82 -19.59
N ARG A 280 43.38 5.93 -18.47
CA ARG A 280 43.44 7.08 -17.56
C ARG A 280 44.75 7.12 -16.79
N LEU A 281 45.19 5.96 -16.25
CA LEU A 281 46.48 5.84 -15.60
C LEU A 281 47.62 6.27 -16.52
N ARG A 282 47.63 5.75 -17.76
CA ARG A 282 48.62 6.15 -18.77
C ARG A 282 48.53 7.64 -19.12
N LYS A 283 47.32 8.18 -19.36
CA LYS A 283 47.11 9.59 -19.68
C LYS A 283 47.65 10.53 -18.60
N TYR A 284 47.55 10.14 -17.35
CA TYR A 284 47.97 10.98 -16.23
C TYR A 284 49.36 10.63 -15.67
N GLY A 285 50.08 9.69 -16.34
CA GLY A 285 51.44 9.32 -15.96
C GLY A 285 51.57 8.47 -14.71
N PHE A 286 50.50 7.72 -14.36
CA PHE A 286 50.48 6.83 -13.19
C PHE A 286 50.77 5.35 -13.50
N GLN A 287 51.00 4.99 -14.76
CA GLN A 287 51.51 3.67 -15.12
C GLN A 287 53.03 3.66 -15.02
N ASN A 288 53.56 2.65 -14.32
CA ASN A 288 54.98 2.29 -14.34
C ASN A 288 55.29 1.51 -15.61
#